data_e3b7e2c6c8666a3f4c3bfb6cff449785
#
_entry.id   e3b7e2c6c8666a3f4c3bfb6cff449785
#
_cell.length_a   1.000
_cell.length_b   1.000
_cell.length_c   1.000
_cell.angle_alpha   90.00
_cell.angle_beta   90.00
_cell.angle_gamma   90.00
#
_symmetry.space_group_name_H-M   'P 1'
#
loop_
_entity.id
_entity.type
_entity.pdbx_description
1 polymer ?
#
loop_
_entity_poly.entity_id
_entity_poly.type
_entity_poly.pdbx_seq_one_letter_code
_entity_poly.pdbx_strand_id
1 'polypeptide(L)' 'SSDLHGLIIEINALEEEGDRLFIDSMRKLHTEEEDPIQIIAWREIYSYLEKCCDACEHVADIVESVIMKNT' A
#
# COMPACT_ATOMS: atom_id res chain seq x y z
N SER A 1 -11.51 10.67 18.49
CA SER A 1 -11.79 11.66 17.46
C SER A 1 -10.49 12.20 16.85
N SER A 2 -9.77 13.10 17.55
CA SER A 2 -8.51 13.65 16.97
C SER A 2 -7.44 12.57 16.80
N ASP A 3 -7.37 11.61 17.73
CA ASP A 3 -6.42 10.49 17.62
C ASP A 3 -6.76 9.61 16.43
N LEU A 4 -8.03 9.38 16.16
CA LEU A 4 -8.48 8.59 15.03
C LEU A 4 -8.16 9.28 13.70
N HIS A 5 -8.34 10.59 13.64
CA HIS A 5 -7.94 11.40 12.48
C HIS A 5 -6.42 11.28 12.22
N GLY A 6 -5.63 11.36 13.28
CA GLY A 6 -4.17 11.20 13.17
C GLY A 6 -3.78 9.83 12.63
N LEU A 7 -4.47 8.78 13.06
CA LEU A 7 -4.23 7.42 12.56
C LEU A 7 -4.55 7.30 11.08
N ILE A 8 -5.65 7.93 10.62
CA ILE A 8 -6.01 7.90 9.20
C ILE A 8 -4.94 8.60 8.35
N ILE A 9 -4.45 9.73 8.82
CA ILE A 9 -3.37 10.45 8.13
C ILE A 9 -2.12 9.57 8.04
N GLU A 10 -1.75 8.89 9.12
CA GLU A 10 -0.61 7.97 9.11
C GLU A 10 -0.81 6.80 8.15
N ILE A 11 -2.00 6.21 8.13
CA ILE A 11 -2.31 5.09 7.22
C ILE A 11 -2.17 5.54 5.77
N ASN A 12 -2.70 6.71 5.44
CA ASN A 12 -2.59 7.25 4.09
C ASN A 12 -1.14 7.55 3.70
N ALA A 13 -0.35 8.07 4.63
CA ALA A 13 1.08 8.32 4.40
C ALA A 13 1.85 7.01 4.18
N LEU A 14 1.54 5.98 4.96
CA LEU A 14 2.17 4.67 4.81
C LEU A 14 1.77 3.99 3.50
N GLU A 15 0.53 4.19 3.06
CA GLU A 15 0.06 3.65 1.79
C GLU A 15 0.80 4.31 0.62
N GLU A 16 0.99 5.62 0.64
CA GLU A 16 1.76 6.34 -0.38
C GLU A 16 3.21 5.86 -0.41
N GLU A 17 3.81 5.68 0.77
CA GLU A 17 5.17 5.14 0.89
C GLU A 17 5.24 3.73 0.34
N GLY A 18 4.25 2.89 0.66
CA GLY A 18 4.16 1.52 0.14
C GLY A 18 4.07 1.47 -1.38
N ASP A 19 3.25 2.35 -1.97
CA ASP A 19 3.12 2.45 -3.43
C ASP A 19 4.45 2.81 -4.08
N ARG A 20 5.17 3.77 -3.51
CA ARG A 20 6.47 4.17 -4.03
C ARG A 20 7.48 3.04 -3.94
N LEU A 21 7.51 2.34 -2.80
CA LEU A 21 8.39 1.19 -2.62
C LEU A 21 8.06 0.07 -3.58
N PHE A 22 6.78 -0.16 -3.84
CA PHE A 22 6.34 -1.16 -4.82
C PHE A 22 6.87 -0.83 -6.20
N ILE A 23 6.68 0.41 -6.66
CA ILE A 23 7.15 0.85 -7.98
C ILE A 23 8.67 0.70 -8.10
N ASP A 24 9.42 1.16 -7.10
CA ASP A 24 10.87 1.06 -7.08
C ASP A 24 11.34 -0.41 -7.08
N SER A 25 10.68 -1.26 -6.29
CA SER A 25 11.02 -2.67 -6.22
C SER A 25 10.75 -3.38 -7.54
N MET A 26 9.64 -3.06 -8.20
CA MET A 26 9.32 -3.64 -9.51
C MET A 26 10.31 -3.19 -10.56
N ARG A 27 10.73 -1.93 -10.53
CA ARG A 27 11.75 -1.44 -11.45
C ARG A 27 13.08 -2.17 -11.27
N LYS A 28 13.52 -2.31 -10.02
CA LYS A 28 14.77 -3.03 -9.72
C LYS A 28 14.69 -4.48 -10.14
N LEU A 29 13.56 -5.13 -9.87
CA LEU A 29 13.35 -6.51 -10.24
C LEU A 29 13.51 -6.72 -11.75
N HIS A 30 12.88 -5.85 -12.55
CA HIS A 30 12.90 -5.99 -14.00
C HIS A 30 14.25 -5.58 -14.63
N THR A 31 15.03 -4.73 -13.96
CA THR A 31 16.31 -4.26 -14.51
C THR A 31 17.51 -5.07 -14.01
N GLU A 32 17.43 -5.64 -12.81
CA GLU A 32 18.58 -6.28 -12.16
C GLU A 32 18.49 -7.80 -12.13
N GLU A 33 17.29 -8.37 -12.08
CA GLU A 33 17.12 -9.83 -12.03
C GLU A 33 17.09 -10.40 -13.45
N GLU A 34 17.91 -11.42 -13.67
CA GLU A 34 18.04 -12.05 -14.98
C GLU A 34 17.22 -13.34 -15.11
N ASP A 35 16.90 -14.01 -13.99
CA ASP A 35 16.13 -15.24 -13.99
C ASP A 35 14.64 -14.97 -14.14
N PRO A 36 14.00 -15.37 -15.27
CA PRO A 36 12.57 -15.13 -15.48
C PRO A 36 11.68 -15.74 -14.39
N ILE A 37 12.07 -16.88 -13.83
CA ILE A 37 11.30 -17.54 -12.78
C ILE A 37 11.29 -16.67 -11.52
N GLN A 38 12.44 -16.10 -11.16
CA GLN A 38 12.55 -15.20 -10.02
C GLN A 38 11.74 -13.92 -10.23
N ILE A 39 11.75 -13.39 -11.45
CA ILE A 39 10.95 -12.21 -11.78
C ILE A 39 9.47 -12.49 -11.55
N ILE A 40 8.97 -13.60 -12.06
CA ILE A 40 7.56 -13.98 -11.91
C ILE A 40 7.20 -14.15 -10.44
N ALA A 41 8.02 -14.88 -9.69
CA ALA A 41 7.77 -15.15 -8.26
C ALA A 41 7.73 -13.86 -7.44
N TRP A 42 8.70 -12.96 -7.63
CA TRP A 42 8.75 -11.72 -6.86
C TRP A 42 7.65 -10.73 -7.27
N ARG A 43 7.28 -10.70 -8.55
CA ARG A 43 6.14 -9.89 -8.99
C ARG A 43 4.86 -10.32 -8.30
N GLU A 44 4.66 -11.62 -8.15
CA GLU A 44 3.49 -12.16 -7.47
C GLU A 44 3.49 -11.79 -5.99
N ILE A 45 4.62 -11.92 -5.32
CA ILE A 45 4.77 -11.53 -3.91
C ILE A 45 4.47 -10.03 -3.73
N TYR A 46 5.06 -9.17 -4.55
CA TYR A 46 4.83 -7.72 -4.46
C TYR A 46 3.38 -7.36 -4.74
N SER A 47 2.72 -8.07 -5.66
CA SER A 47 1.29 -7.85 -5.94
C SER A 47 0.42 -8.15 -4.73
N TYR A 48 0.71 -9.21 -4.00
CA TYR A 48 -0.01 -9.52 -2.75
C TYR A 48 0.22 -8.45 -1.69
N LEU A 49 1.44 -7.97 -1.55
CA LEU A 49 1.76 -6.91 -0.59
C LEU A 49 1.00 -5.62 -0.94
N GLU A 50 0.92 -5.28 -2.22
CA GLU A 50 0.16 -4.10 -2.65
C GLU A 50 -1.33 -4.25 -2.36
N LYS A 51 -1.89 -5.44 -2.58
CA LYS A 51 -3.30 -5.70 -2.23
C LYS A 51 -3.55 -5.50 -0.74
N CYS A 52 -2.61 -5.89 0.11
CA CYS A 52 -2.71 -5.64 1.55
C CYS A 52 -2.73 -4.14 1.86
N CYS A 53 -1.86 -3.37 1.23
CA CYS A 53 -1.81 -1.93 1.41
C CYS A 53 -3.11 -1.26 0.93
N ASP A 54 -3.63 -1.69 -0.22
CA ASP A 54 -4.89 -1.19 -0.76
C ASP A 54 -6.06 -1.49 0.17
N ALA A 55 -6.07 -2.67 0.78
CA ALA A 55 -7.11 -3.05 1.75
C ALA A 55 -7.05 -2.15 2.98
N CYS A 56 -5.86 -1.84 3.47
CA CYS A 56 -5.67 -0.93 4.60
C CYS A 56 -6.19 0.47 4.27
N GLU A 57 -5.88 0.97 3.08
CA GLU A 57 -6.37 2.27 2.62
C GLU A 57 -7.90 2.28 2.52
N HIS A 58 -8.48 1.20 2.00
CA HIS A 58 -9.93 1.08 1.89
C HIS A 58 -10.60 1.15 3.26
N VAL A 59 -10.05 0.46 4.26
CA VAL A 59 -10.55 0.52 5.64
C VAL A 59 -10.45 1.94 6.18
N ALA A 60 -9.32 2.61 5.95
CA ALA A 60 -9.13 3.99 6.40
C ALA A 60 -10.16 4.93 5.77
N ASP A 61 -10.46 4.75 4.49
CA ASP A 61 -11.47 5.56 3.79
C ASP A 61 -12.87 5.36 4.38
N ILE A 62 -13.22 4.12 4.72
CA ILE A 62 -14.49 3.82 5.36
C ILE A 62 -14.59 4.50 6.73
N VAL A 63 -13.55 4.38 7.54
CA VAL A 63 -13.49 4.99 8.87
C VAL A 63 -13.62 6.50 8.76
N GLU A 64 -12.90 7.12 7.82
CA GLU A 64 -12.98 8.56 7.59
C GLU A 64 -14.41 8.98 7.22
N SER A 65 -15.06 8.21 6.34
CA SER A 65 -16.44 8.48 5.96
C SER A 65 -17.39 8.44 7.15
N VAL A 66 -17.20 7.47 8.04
CA VAL A 66 -18.01 7.35 9.26
C VAL A 66 -17.79 8.55 10.18
N ILE A 67 -16.54 8.97 10.36
CA ILE A 67 -16.21 10.14 11.18
C ILE A 67 -16.89 11.39 10.62
N MET A 68 -16.80 11.60 9.32
CA MET A 68 -17.34 12.78 8.66
C MET A 68 -18.87 12.84 8.75
N LYS A 69 -19.54 11.69 8.73
CA LYS A 69 -21.00 11.63 8.87
C LYS A 69 -21.48 11.97 10.27
N ASN A 70 -20.64 11.82 11.27
CA ASN A 70 -21.00 11.99 12.68
C ASN A 70 -20.45 13.30 13.27
N THR A 71 -19.97 14.19 12.44
CA THR A 71 -19.57 15.55 12.83
C THR A 71 -20.51 16.61 12.20
#